data_098fb7d9a11f7f4314f623f569f07ec9
#
_entry.id   098fb7d9a11f7f4314f623f569f07ec9
#
_cell.length_a   1.000
_cell.length_b   1.000
_cell.length_c   1.000
_cell.angle_alpha   90.00
_cell.angle_beta   90.00
_cell.angle_gamma   90.00
#
_symmetry.space_group_name_H-M   'P 1'
#
loop_
_entity.id
_entity.type
_entity.pdbx_description
1 polymer ?
#
loop_
_entity_poly.entity_id
_entity_poly.type
_entity_poly.pdbx_seq_one_letter_code
_entity_poly.pdbx_strand_id
1 'polypeptide(L)'
;MKINFPKLEPALYLISTPIGTLSDFTFRAINVLQNVNVLLAEDTRVLRKLMNIMDIDLNGRNISSYNDNSGDEVRSKYILELEQNKSIALCCDSGTPLISDPGYKLVRQVIRDGYKVICIPGACSVIVALCQSGLPSDKFFFGGFPPAKKNQRINFFNDLLSVPSTLIFFESPKRILNTLEDLGNIFGNSQQIVVCRELTKNFEENKRGTIDSIIKILRKENNFRGEFTVVVNRKENIKPDLNLIKSDLIYLLKKNTFRDSVAIVSKKYSLSKKEVYNLGLKILNN
;
A
#
# COMPACT_ATOMS: atom_id res chain seq x y z
N MET A 1 7.73 23.01 25.93
CA MET A 1 6.46 22.29 26.20
C MET A 1 6.82 20.91 26.73
N LYS A 2 6.47 20.54 27.98
CA LYS A 2 6.69 19.18 28.47
C LYS A 2 5.50 18.34 28.00
N ILE A 3 5.74 17.38 27.14
CA ILE A 3 4.72 16.41 26.72
C ILE A 3 4.57 15.40 27.87
N ASN A 4 3.40 15.35 28.48
CA ASN A 4 3.12 14.37 29.53
C ASN A 4 2.48 13.13 28.87
N PHE A 5 3.14 11.98 28.96
CA PHE A 5 2.64 10.72 28.44
C PHE A 5 1.99 9.90 29.56
N PRO A 6 0.82 9.29 29.32
CA PRO A 6 0.23 8.38 30.28
C PRO A 6 1.09 7.13 30.45
N LYS A 7 0.98 6.48 31.62
CA LYS A 7 1.58 5.16 31.85
C LYS A 7 1.07 4.17 30.82
N LEU A 8 1.96 3.32 30.31
CA LEU A 8 1.58 2.28 29.37
C LEU A 8 0.67 1.24 30.05
N GLU A 9 -0.42 0.92 29.38
CA GLU A 9 -1.27 -0.19 29.78
C GLU A 9 -0.75 -1.52 29.21
N PRO A 10 -1.12 -2.67 29.79
CA PRO A 10 -0.83 -3.98 29.19
C PRO A 10 -1.48 -4.10 27.82
N ALA A 11 -0.67 -4.14 26.78
CA ALA A 11 -1.10 -4.19 25.38
C ALA A 11 0.06 -4.58 24.45
N LEU A 12 -0.28 -4.99 23.23
CA LEU A 12 0.65 -5.04 22.11
C LEU A 12 0.66 -3.69 21.40
N TYR A 13 1.80 -3.01 21.42
CA TYR A 13 2.03 -1.73 20.73
C TYR A 13 2.72 -1.99 19.40
N LEU A 14 2.08 -1.59 18.30
CA LEU A 14 2.69 -1.61 16.96
C LEU A 14 3.35 -0.26 16.74
N ILE A 15 4.68 -0.25 16.60
CA ILE A 15 5.46 0.98 16.52
C ILE A 15 5.89 1.22 15.08
N SER A 16 5.38 2.28 14.47
CA SER A 16 5.90 2.75 13.20
C SER A 16 7.29 3.39 13.40
N THR A 17 8.29 2.88 12.67
CA THR A 17 9.67 3.38 12.68
C THR A 17 9.92 4.31 11.49
N PRO A 18 10.97 5.15 11.49
CA PRO A 18 11.30 5.99 10.35
C PRO A 18 11.58 5.17 9.08
N ILE A 19 11.19 5.69 7.91
CA ILE A 19 11.48 5.08 6.60
C ILE A 19 12.74 5.66 5.93
N GLY A 20 13.39 6.62 6.60
CA GLY A 20 14.60 7.29 6.14
C GLY A 20 15.01 8.38 7.11
N THR A 21 14.27 9.48 7.14
CA THR A 21 14.53 10.63 8.03
C THR A 21 14.17 10.30 9.48
N LEU A 22 15.15 10.36 10.38
CA LEU A 22 14.97 10.02 11.80
C LEU A 22 14.01 10.95 12.52
N SER A 23 13.91 12.22 12.13
CA SER A 23 12.98 13.18 12.73
C SER A 23 11.49 12.89 12.47
N ASP A 24 11.18 11.94 11.58
CA ASP A 24 9.82 11.43 11.38
C ASP A 24 9.39 10.44 12.47
N PHE A 25 10.30 10.14 13.41
CA PHE A 25 9.97 9.28 14.56
C PHE A 25 9.17 10.07 15.59
N THR A 26 7.98 9.57 15.92
CA THR A 26 7.08 10.31 16.79
C THR A 26 7.51 10.28 18.26
N PHE A 27 7.28 11.36 18.99
CA PHE A 27 7.52 11.41 20.45
C PHE A 27 6.80 10.30 21.20
N ARG A 28 5.61 9.90 20.73
CA ARG A 28 4.85 8.80 21.33
C ARG A 28 5.53 7.46 21.11
N ALA A 29 6.10 7.21 19.95
CA ALA A 29 6.86 6.00 19.64
C ALA A 29 8.11 5.90 20.53
N ILE A 30 8.85 6.99 20.67
CA ILE A 30 10.02 7.09 21.56
C ILE A 30 9.60 6.77 23.00
N ASN A 31 8.54 7.41 23.50
CA ASN A 31 8.05 7.17 24.86
C ASN A 31 7.66 5.70 25.09
N VAL A 32 6.98 5.08 24.12
CA VAL A 32 6.60 3.66 24.24
C VAL A 32 7.85 2.79 24.29
N LEU A 33 8.83 2.99 23.40
CA LEU A 33 10.08 2.21 23.41
C LEU A 33 10.90 2.40 24.68
N GLN A 34 10.85 3.56 25.30
CA GLN A 34 11.52 3.81 26.60
C GLN A 34 10.89 3.02 27.75
N ASN A 35 9.57 2.82 27.74
CA ASN A 35 8.81 2.38 28.92
C ASN A 35 8.16 0.99 28.78
N VAL A 36 8.12 0.39 27.59
CA VAL A 36 7.53 -0.93 27.35
C VAL A 36 8.35 -2.04 28.02
N ASN A 37 7.70 -3.12 28.48
CA ASN A 37 8.37 -4.22 29.15
C ASN A 37 9.14 -5.14 28.19
N VAL A 38 8.55 -5.44 27.03
CA VAL A 38 9.08 -6.40 26.05
C VAL A 38 9.26 -5.72 24.71
N LEU A 39 10.43 -5.93 24.09
CA LEU A 39 10.77 -5.38 22.78
C LEU A 39 10.87 -6.49 21.74
N LEU A 40 10.04 -6.43 20.69
CA LEU A 40 10.07 -7.30 19.54
C LEU A 40 10.48 -6.52 18.31
N ALA A 41 11.33 -7.11 17.48
CA ALA A 41 11.79 -6.53 16.24
C ALA A 41 11.87 -7.59 15.12
N GLU A 42 11.70 -7.17 13.90
CA GLU A 42 12.01 -7.99 12.73
C GLU A 42 13.52 -8.31 12.71
N ASP A 43 14.37 -7.29 12.70
CA ASP A 43 15.81 -7.41 12.94
C ASP A 43 16.21 -6.66 14.24
N THR A 44 16.67 -7.41 15.23
CA THR A 44 17.07 -6.86 16.54
C THR A 44 18.23 -5.87 16.44
N ARG A 45 19.07 -5.99 15.42
CA ARG A 45 20.23 -5.10 15.18
C ARG A 45 19.76 -3.73 14.70
N VAL A 46 18.74 -3.70 13.83
CA VAL A 46 18.15 -2.47 13.28
C VAL A 46 17.47 -1.69 14.40
N LEU A 47 16.61 -2.34 15.19
CA LEU A 47 15.95 -1.67 16.32
C LEU A 47 16.97 -1.18 17.36
N ARG A 48 17.97 -1.98 17.70
CA ARG A 48 19.03 -1.56 18.64
C ARG A 48 19.77 -0.33 18.14
N LYS A 49 20.12 -0.29 16.86
CA LYS A 49 20.76 0.87 16.22
C LYS A 49 19.85 2.11 16.28
N LEU A 50 18.57 1.97 15.96
CA LEU A 50 17.59 3.06 16.05
C LEU A 50 17.50 3.60 17.49
N MET A 51 17.35 2.72 18.48
CA MET A 51 17.27 3.11 19.88
C MET A 51 18.53 3.87 20.32
N ASN A 52 19.71 3.39 19.95
CA ASN A 52 20.97 4.06 20.28
C ASN A 52 21.06 5.47 19.65
N ILE A 53 20.67 5.62 18.37
CA ILE A 53 20.69 6.93 17.69
C ILE A 53 19.71 7.90 18.34
N MET A 54 18.57 7.40 18.83
CA MET A 54 17.50 8.20 19.44
C MET A 54 17.68 8.38 20.97
N ASP A 55 18.82 7.96 21.51
CA ASP A 55 19.15 8.01 22.96
C ASP A 55 18.08 7.30 23.83
N ILE A 56 17.58 6.16 23.35
CA ILE A 56 16.61 5.32 24.06
C ILE A 56 17.35 4.18 24.75
N ASP A 57 17.43 4.23 26.08
CA ASP A 57 18.08 3.19 26.87
C ASP A 57 17.25 1.89 26.90
N LEU A 58 17.94 0.77 26.76
CA LEU A 58 17.34 -0.55 26.92
C LEU A 58 16.96 -0.85 28.37
N ASN A 59 17.58 -0.19 29.38
CA ASN A 59 17.32 -0.40 30.79
C ASN A 59 17.37 -1.90 31.18
N GLY A 60 18.36 -2.64 30.68
CA GLY A 60 18.51 -4.07 30.88
C GLY A 60 17.55 -4.98 30.13
N ARG A 61 16.63 -4.44 29.32
CA ARG A 61 15.72 -5.23 28.48
C ARG A 61 16.46 -5.83 27.29
N ASN A 62 16.01 -7.01 26.86
CA ASN A 62 16.46 -7.63 25.63
C ASN A 62 15.48 -7.34 24.49
N ILE A 63 16.01 -7.17 23.27
CA ILE A 63 15.21 -7.16 22.05
C ILE A 63 15.15 -8.60 21.54
N SER A 64 13.96 -9.12 21.34
CA SER A 64 13.72 -10.46 20.75
C SER A 64 13.32 -10.33 19.30
N SER A 65 13.84 -11.23 18.44
CA SER A 65 13.39 -11.29 17.06
C SER A 65 12.00 -11.91 16.96
N TYR A 66 11.16 -11.33 16.11
CA TYR A 66 9.85 -11.86 15.76
C TYR A 66 9.62 -11.78 14.25
N ASN A 67 9.12 -12.87 13.68
CA ASN A 67 8.60 -12.92 12.31
C ASN A 67 7.38 -13.85 12.24
N ASP A 68 6.58 -13.76 11.19
CA ASP A 68 5.34 -14.55 11.05
C ASP A 68 5.58 -16.05 10.81
N ASN A 69 6.82 -16.48 10.56
CA ASN A 69 7.22 -17.87 10.51
C ASN A 69 7.56 -18.44 11.90
N SER A 70 7.63 -17.59 12.93
CA SER A 70 7.75 -18.02 14.32
C SER A 70 6.57 -18.90 14.68
N GLY A 71 6.84 -20.06 15.27
CA GLY A 71 5.83 -21.05 15.64
C GLY A 71 4.79 -20.52 16.63
N ASP A 72 3.74 -21.32 16.85
CA ASP A 72 2.68 -20.98 17.82
C ASP A 72 3.24 -20.83 19.24
N GLU A 73 4.24 -21.63 19.60
CA GLU A 73 4.92 -21.56 20.92
C GLU A 73 5.52 -20.18 21.19
N VAL A 74 6.16 -19.57 20.17
CA VAL A 74 6.77 -18.24 20.32
C VAL A 74 5.66 -17.18 20.54
N ARG A 75 4.53 -17.29 19.84
CA ARG A 75 3.39 -16.39 20.04
C ARG A 75 2.76 -16.56 21.42
N SER A 76 2.56 -17.81 21.85
CA SER A 76 2.02 -18.13 23.16
C SER A 76 2.86 -17.55 24.30
N LYS A 77 4.20 -17.54 24.16
CA LYS A 77 5.08 -16.87 25.11
C LYS A 77 4.72 -15.38 25.29
N TYR A 78 4.41 -14.67 24.22
CA TYR A 78 4.06 -13.23 24.31
C TYR A 78 2.63 -13.01 24.82
N ILE A 79 1.73 -13.97 24.65
CA ILE A 79 0.42 -13.93 25.32
C ILE A 79 0.60 -14.06 26.83
N LEU A 80 1.45 -14.96 27.30
CA LEU A 80 1.77 -15.08 28.74
C LEU A 80 2.38 -13.80 29.32
N GLU A 81 3.19 -13.05 28.55
CA GLU A 81 3.68 -11.74 28.99
C GLU A 81 2.54 -10.73 29.18
N LEU A 82 1.54 -10.72 28.26
CA LEU A 82 0.34 -9.87 28.40
C LEU A 82 -0.53 -10.28 29.60
N GLU A 83 -0.68 -11.58 29.87
CA GLU A 83 -1.38 -12.11 31.06
C GLU A 83 -0.73 -11.62 32.35
N GLN A 84 0.60 -11.46 32.36
CA GLN A 84 1.35 -10.89 33.48
C GLN A 84 1.27 -9.35 33.55
N ASN A 85 0.30 -8.75 32.87
CA ASN A 85 0.11 -7.29 32.80
C ASN A 85 1.33 -6.52 32.22
N LYS A 86 2.13 -7.14 31.35
CA LYS A 86 3.25 -6.48 30.68
C LYS A 86 2.80 -5.85 29.36
N SER A 87 3.48 -4.80 28.97
CA SER A 87 3.36 -4.14 27.66
C SER A 87 4.43 -4.66 26.70
N ILE A 88 4.05 -4.87 25.44
CA ILE A 88 4.91 -5.41 24.38
C ILE A 88 4.95 -4.42 23.23
N ALA A 89 6.13 -4.06 22.72
CA ALA A 89 6.27 -3.32 21.47
C ALA A 89 6.74 -4.24 20.35
N LEU A 90 6.11 -4.15 19.18
CA LEU A 90 6.56 -4.76 17.93
C LEU A 90 6.97 -3.67 16.95
N CYS A 91 8.21 -3.74 16.48
CA CYS A 91 8.78 -2.86 15.46
C CYS A 91 9.17 -3.67 14.22
N CYS A 92 8.93 -3.12 13.02
CA CYS A 92 9.59 -3.57 11.79
C CYS A 92 10.88 -2.77 11.57
N ASP A 93 11.65 -3.17 10.59
CA ASP A 93 12.92 -2.52 10.27
C ASP A 93 12.73 -1.08 9.78
N SER A 94 11.63 -0.82 9.06
CA SER A 94 11.32 0.48 8.49
C SER A 94 9.81 0.65 8.25
N GLY A 95 9.21 1.74 8.68
CA GLY A 95 7.81 2.05 8.45
C GLY A 95 6.83 1.44 9.46
N THR A 96 5.63 1.13 9.00
CA THR A 96 4.51 0.67 9.84
C THR A 96 4.44 -0.85 9.84
N PRO A 97 4.48 -1.51 11.01
CA PRO A 97 4.35 -2.96 11.10
C PRO A 97 3.12 -3.50 10.35
N LEU A 98 3.18 -4.72 9.83
CA LEU A 98 2.15 -5.41 9.04
C LEU A 98 1.99 -4.92 7.59
N ILE A 99 2.56 -3.78 7.22
CA ILE A 99 2.47 -3.25 5.86
C ILE A 99 3.62 -3.80 5.01
N SER A 100 3.47 -4.99 4.49
CA SER A 100 4.50 -5.86 3.88
C SER A 100 5.56 -6.37 4.86
N ASP A 101 5.31 -6.24 6.15
CA ASP A 101 6.18 -6.61 7.26
C ASP A 101 5.50 -7.66 8.17
N PRO A 102 6.26 -8.38 9.01
CA PRO A 102 5.71 -9.37 9.92
C PRO A 102 4.87 -8.75 11.04
N GLY A 103 4.05 -9.60 11.69
CA GLY A 103 3.26 -9.24 12.86
C GLY A 103 1.80 -9.62 12.79
N TYR A 104 1.27 -9.91 11.60
CA TYR A 104 -0.15 -10.23 11.41
C TYR A 104 -0.63 -11.39 12.30
N LYS A 105 0.15 -12.48 12.39
CA LYS A 105 -0.24 -13.65 13.19
C LYS A 105 -0.24 -13.35 14.68
N LEU A 106 0.71 -12.54 15.17
CA LEU A 106 0.74 -12.11 16.57
C LEU A 106 -0.45 -11.21 16.90
N VAL A 107 -0.69 -10.19 16.09
CA VAL A 107 -1.83 -9.28 16.26
C VAL A 107 -3.15 -10.05 16.31
N ARG A 108 -3.34 -10.95 15.36
CA ARG A 108 -4.55 -11.81 15.31
C ARG A 108 -4.72 -12.64 16.57
N GLN A 109 -3.64 -13.21 17.11
CA GLN A 109 -3.70 -14.00 18.33
C GLN A 109 -3.99 -13.13 19.55
N VAL A 110 -3.29 -11.99 19.71
CA VAL A 110 -3.52 -11.03 20.81
C VAL A 110 -4.98 -10.59 20.86
N ILE A 111 -5.59 -10.26 19.71
CA ILE A 111 -7.01 -9.88 19.63
C ILE A 111 -7.92 -11.04 20.00
N ARG A 112 -7.66 -12.25 19.48
CA ARG A 112 -8.46 -13.45 19.77
C ARG A 112 -8.45 -13.79 21.25
N ASP A 113 -7.32 -13.60 21.92
CA ASP A 113 -7.13 -13.92 23.33
C ASP A 113 -7.59 -12.75 24.25
N GLY A 114 -8.23 -11.72 23.69
CA GLY A 114 -8.91 -10.63 24.42
C GLY A 114 -8.00 -9.48 24.84
N TYR A 115 -6.74 -9.43 24.40
CA TYR A 115 -5.82 -8.36 24.74
C TYR A 115 -5.88 -7.19 23.76
N LYS A 116 -5.48 -6.01 24.23
CA LYS A 116 -5.48 -4.80 23.42
C LYS A 116 -4.30 -4.77 22.44
N VAL A 117 -4.57 -4.24 21.24
CA VAL A 117 -3.58 -3.85 20.25
C VAL A 117 -3.65 -2.35 20.06
N ILE A 118 -2.54 -1.66 20.21
CA ILE A 118 -2.46 -0.19 20.11
C ILE A 118 -1.46 0.15 19.01
N CYS A 119 -1.94 0.73 17.93
CA CYS A 119 -1.06 1.23 16.87
C CYS A 119 -0.55 2.63 17.23
N ILE A 120 0.76 2.81 17.20
CA ILE A 120 1.41 4.11 17.32
C ILE A 120 1.64 4.63 15.91
N PRO A 121 0.87 5.63 15.45
CA PRO A 121 0.96 6.11 14.08
C PRO A 121 2.34 6.73 13.80
N GLY A 122 2.78 6.61 12.56
CA GLY A 122 4.06 7.16 12.13
C GLY A 122 4.26 7.00 10.63
N ALA A 123 5.52 6.95 10.20
CA ALA A 123 5.89 6.89 8.81
C ALA A 123 5.35 5.62 8.13
N CYS A 124 4.82 5.81 6.90
CA CYS A 124 4.34 4.72 6.04
C CYS A 124 4.61 5.10 4.58
N SER A 125 5.50 4.38 3.92
CA SER A 125 5.92 4.67 2.54
C SER A 125 4.77 4.63 1.53
N VAL A 126 3.74 3.80 1.76
CA VAL A 126 2.51 3.75 0.95
C VAL A 126 1.80 5.10 0.94
N ILE A 127 1.59 5.68 2.12
CA ILE A 127 0.87 6.95 2.27
C ILE A 127 1.74 8.12 1.79
N VAL A 128 3.04 8.11 2.11
CA VAL A 128 3.98 9.14 1.63
C VAL A 128 4.04 9.16 0.10
N ALA A 129 4.18 7.99 -0.55
CA ALA A 129 4.17 7.87 -2.00
C ALA A 129 2.85 8.38 -2.61
N LEU A 130 1.70 8.00 -2.03
CA LEU A 130 0.38 8.47 -2.50
C LEU A 130 0.27 9.99 -2.42
N CYS A 131 0.62 10.58 -1.29
CA CYS A 131 0.56 12.04 -1.09
C CYS A 131 1.49 12.79 -2.03
N GLN A 132 2.71 12.28 -2.25
CA GLN A 132 3.68 12.91 -3.14
C GLN A 132 3.40 12.65 -4.63
N SER A 133 2.58 11.65 -4.97
CA SER A 133 2.32 11.30 -6.37
C SER A 133 1.58 12.40 -7.14
N GLY A 134 0.67 13.10 -6.48
CA GLY A 134 -0.28 14.01 -7.13
C GLY A 134 -1.40 13.29 -7.87
N LEU A 135 -1.53 11.97 -7.70
CA LEU A 135 -2.62 11.16 -8.24
C LEU A 135 -3.82 11.13 -7.28
N PRO A 136 -5.03 10.77 -7.76
CA PRO A 136 -6.21 10.72 -6.92
C PRO A 136 -6.01 9.83 -5.69
N SER A 137 -6.31 10.37 -4.50
CA SER A 137 -6.08 9.71 -3.21
C SER A 137 -7.36 9.29 -2.48
N ASP A 138 -8.52 9.62 -3.04
CA ASP A 138 -9.84 9.30 -2.46
C ASP A 138 -10.10 7.78 -2.35
N LYS A 139 -9.54 7.01 -3.29
CA LYS A 139 -9.59 5.54 -3.30
C LYS A 139 -8.25 5.02 -3.79
N PHE A 140 -7.62 4.21 -2.98
CA PHE A 140 -6.36 3.55 -3.36
C PHE A 140 -6.36 2.08 -2.92
N PHE A 141 -5.59 1.29 -3.61
CA PHE A 141 -5.34 -0.12 -3.32
C PHE A 141 -3.84 -0.34 -3.18
N PHE A 142 -3.42 -0.89 -2.06
CA PHE A 142 -2.04 -1.31 -1.84
C PHE A 142 -1.92 -2.81 -2.11
N GLY A 143 -1.11 -3.16 -3.10
CA GLY A 143 -0.91 -4.55 -3.56
C GLY A 143 0.39 -5.20 -3.07
N GLY A 144 1.14 -4.56 -2.17
CA GLY A 144 2.43 -5.07 -1.70
C GLY A 144 3.46 -5.19 -2.83
N PHE A 145 4.24 -6.27 -2.83
CA PHE A 145 5.19 -6.58 -3.90
C PHE A 145 4.53 -7.45 -4.96
N PRO A 146 4.49 -7.04 -6.24
CA PRO A 146 4.02 -7.88 -7.32
C PRO A 146 4.80 -9.20 -7.40
N PRO A 147 4.18 -10.32 -7.80
CA PRO A 147 4.83 -11.62 -7.86
C PRO A 147 6.14 -11.62 -8.66
N ALA A 148 7.16 -12.33 -8.15
CA ALA A 148 8.46 -12.41 -8.80
C ALA A 148 8.41 -13.12 -10.16
N LYS A 149 7.59 -14.17 -10.30
CA LYS A 149 7.43 -14.93 -11.54
C LYS A 149 6.56 -14.14 -12.52
N LYS A 150 7.06 -13.96 -13.76
CA LYS A 150 6.41 -13.15 -14.80
C LYS A 150 4.92 -13.49 -15.00
N ASN A 151 4.59 -14.76 -15.20
CA ASN A 151 3.19 -15.16 -15.46
C ASN A 151 2.27 -14.85 -14.27
N GLN A 152 2.73 -15.05 -13.04
CA GLN A 152 1.96 -14.70 -11.84
C GLN A 152 1.80 -13.17 -11.72
N ARG A 153 2.81 -12.39 -12.06
CA ARG A 153 2.76 -10.91 -12.06
C ARG A 153 1.80 -10.38 -13.12
N ILE A 154 1.78 -11.00 -14.31
CA ILE A 154 0.81 -10.67 -15.37
C ILE A 154 -0.62 -10.93 -14.89
N ASN A 155 -0.88 -12.10 -14.30
CA ASN A 155 -2.21 -12.43 -13.75
C ASN A 155 -2.60 -11.45 -12.65
N PHE A 156 -1.70 -11.17 -11.72
CA PHE A 156 -1.91 -10.19 -10.64
C PHE A 156 -2.31 -8.81 -11.18
N PHE A 157 -1.64 -8.30 -12.22
CA PHE A 157 -2.01 -7.03 -12.83
C PHE A 157 -3.33 -7.09 -13.61
N ASN A 158 -3.62 -8.20 -14.28
CA ASN A 158 -4.92 -8.39 -14.96
C ASN A 158 -6.09 -8.35 -13.98
N ASP A 159 -5.95 -8.96 -12.79
CA ASP A 159 -6.98 -8.93 -11.75
C ASP A 159 -7.25 -7.50 -11.24
N LEU A 160 -6.27 -6.62 -11.35
CA LEU A 160 -6.37 -5.23 -10.90
C LEU A 160 -6.86 -4.24 -11.97
N LEU A 161 -6.99 -4.67 -13.23
CA LEU A 161 -7.43 -3.78 -14.31
C LEU A 161 -8.81 -3.13 -14.08
N SER A 162 -9.68 -3.82 -13.38
CA SER A 162 -11.05 -3.38 -13.09
C SER A 162 -11.19 -2.63 -11.76
N VAL A 163 -10.11 -2.53 -10.97
CA VAL A 163 -10.15 -1.86 -9.67
C VAL A 163 -10.18 -0.34 -9.87
N PRO A 164 -11.28 0.36 -9.46
CA PRO A 164 -11.45 1.78 -9.72
C PRO A 164 -10.75 2.64 -8.66
N SER A 165 -9.45 2.40 -8.47
CA SER A 165 -8.63 3.08 -7.46
C SER A 165 -7.21 3.34 -7.97
N THR A 166 -6.51 4.28 -7.33
CA THR A 166 -5.07 4.42 -7.49
C THR A 166 -4.38 3.19 -6.91
N LEU A 167 -3.49 2.55 -7.67
CA LEU A 167 -2.81 1.34 -7.24
C LEU A 167 -1.41 1.68 -6.74
N ILE A 168 -0.97 1.03 -5.67
CA ILE A 168 0.34 1.26 -5.07
C ILE A 168 1.04 -0.09 -4.88
N PHE A 169 2.32 -0.16 -5.31
CA PHE A 169 3.14 -1.35 -5.21
C PHE A 169 4.52 -1.01 -4.69
N PHE A 170 5.10 -1.88 -3.89
CA PHE A 170 6.54 -1.87 -3.62
C PHE A 170 7.27 -2.66 -4.70
N GLU A 171 8.49 -2.25 -5.02
CA GLU A 171 9.30 -3.02 -5.94
C GLU A 171 10.80 -2.92 -5.62
N SER A 172 11.50 -4.00 -5.93
CA SER A 172 12.95 -4.05 -5.74
C SER A 172 13.71 -3.44 -6.92
N PRO A 173 14.93 -2.92 -6.68
CA PRO A 173 15.78 -2.36 -7.73
C PRO A 173 16.01 -3.29 -8.91
N LYS A 174 16.18 -4.59 -8.63
CA LYS A 174 16.47 -5.61 -9.66
C LYS A 174 15.28 -5.91 -10.58
N ARG A 175 14.06 -5.56 -10.13
CA ARG A 175 12.82 -5.97 -10.81
C ARG A 175 12.04 -4.81 -11.41
N ILE A 176 12.31 -3.57 -10.98
CA ILE A 176 11.50 -2.40 -11.33
C ILE A 176 11.24 -2.27 -12.84
N LEU A 177 12.26 -2.41 -13.69
CA LEU A 177 12.08 -2.32 -15.15
C LEU A 177 11.13 -3.38 -15.69
N ASN A 178 11.38 -4.65 -15.36
CA ASN A 178 10.54 -5.76 -15.81
C ASN A 178 9.08 -5.61 -15.32
N THR A 179 8.92 -5.11 -14.11
CA THR A 179 7.60 -4.87 -13.52
C THR A 179 6.87 -3.74 -14.24
N LEU A 180 7.55 -2.65 -14.58
CA LEU A 180 6.96 -1.56 -15.36
C LEU A 180 6.64 -1.97 -16.80
N GLU A 181 7.46 -2.80 -17.44
CA GLU A 181 7.18 -3.36 -18.77
C GLU A 181 5.94 -4.24 -18.76
N ASP A 182 5.83 -5.15 -17.80
CA ASP A 182 4.63 -6.00 -17.68
C ASP A 182 3.39 -5.17 -17.34
N LEU A 183 3.53 -4.14 -16.49
CA LEU A 183 2.45 -3.19 -16.20
C LEU A 183 2.00 -2.45 -17.46
N GLY A 184 2.95 -1.96 -18.29
CA GLY A 184 2.68 -1.27 -19.54
C GLY A 184 1.97 -2.14 -20.57
N ASN A 185 2.32 -3.42 -20.66
CA ASN A 185 1.65 -4.39 -21.53
C ASN A 185 0.18 -4.61 -21.16
N ILE A 186 -0.19 -4.45 -19.88
CA ILE A 186 -1.54 -4.72 -19.37
C ILE A 186 -2.38 -3.46 -19.27
N PHE A 187 -1.83 -2.39 -18.68
CA PHE A 187 -2.56 -1.13 -18.48
C PHE A 187 -2.47 -0.18 -19.68
N GLY A 188 -1.51 -0.43 -20.59
CA GLY A 188 -1.15 0.45 -21.69
C GLY A 188 0.02 1.35 -21.36
N ASN A 189 0.93 1.55 -22.34
CA ASN A 189 2.16 2.32 -22.16
C ASN A 189 1.92 3.83 -21.89
N SER A 190 0.74 4.34 -22.23
CA SER A 190 0.30 5.72 -21.96
C SER A 190 -0.25 5.90 -20.54
N GLN A 191 -0.43 4.82 -19.76
CA GLN A 191 -0.91 4.89 -18.39
C GLN A 191 -0.01 5.78 -17.55
N GLN A 192 -0.61 6.74 -16.81
CA GLN A 192 0.12 7.64 -15.92
C GLN A 192 0.53 6.91 -14.65
N ILE A 193 1.80 7.06 -14.29
CA ILE A 193 2.38 6.50 -13.07
C ILE A 193 3.31 7.50 -12.38
N VAL A 194 3.59 7.23 -11.13
CA VAL A 194 4.68 7.86 -10.38
C VAL A 194 5.56 6.77 -9.80
N VAL A 195 6.85 6.87 -10.04
CA VAL A 195 7.86 6.02 -9.40
C VAL A 195 8.58 6.83 -8.36
N CYS A 196 8.31 6.53 -7.10
CA CYS A 196 8.99 7.10 -5.94
C CYS A 196 10.17 6.21 -5.57
N ARG A 197 11.30 6.82 -5.28
CA ARG A 197 12.53 6.14 -4.89
C ARG A 197 13.10 6.77 -3.64
N GLU A 198 13.58 5.96 -2.69
CA GLU A 198 14.27 6.40 -1.47
C GLU A 198 13.50 7.47 -0.68
N LEU A 199 12.18 7.28 -0.50
CA LEU A 199 11.30 8.21 0.21
C LEU A 199 11.87 8.61 1.55
N THR A 200 11.86 9.91 1.85
CA THR A 200 12.41 10.58 3.04
C THR A 200 13.92 10.45 3.25
N LYS A 201 14.66 9.81 2.33
CA LYS A 201 16.11 9.65 2.40
C LYS A 201 16.83 10.74 1.58
N ASN A 202 18.16 10.83 1.71
CA ASN A 202 18.98 11.85 1.02
C ASN A 202 18.89 11.80 -0.52
N PHE A 203 18.55 10.64 -1.07
CA PHE A 203 18.41 10.44 -2.53
C PHE A 203 16.98 10.24 -2.94
N GLU A 204 16.04 10.88 -2.22
CA GLU A 204 14.62 10.86 -2.55
C GLU A 204 14.37 11.41 -3.95
N GLU A 205 13.62 10.67 -4.74
CA GLU A 205 13.30 11.02 -6.11
C GLU A 205 11.90 10.56 -6.50
N ASN A 206 11.17 11.42 -7.21
CA ASN A 206 9.82 11.14 -7.70
C ASN A 206 9.74 11.39 -9.21
N LYS A 207 9.64 10.34 -10.01
CA LYS A 207 9.48 10.40 -11.46
C LYS A 207 8.02 10.25 -11.85
N ARG A 208 7.47 11.27 -12.50
CA ARG A 208 6.06 11.31 -12.94
C ARG A 208 5.96 11.27 -14.45
N GLY A 209 5.05 10.51 -14.99
CA GLY A 209 4.81 10.44 -16.43
C GLY A 209 4.09 9.18 -16.86
N THR A 210 4.12 8.91 -18.15
CA THR A 210 3.61 7.64 -18.70
C THR A 210 4.58 6.49 -18.40
N ILE A 211 4.07 5.26 -18.35
CA ILE A 211 4.92 4.06 -18.16
C ILE A 211 6.08 4.07 -19.16
N ASP A 212 5.81 4.32 -20.45
CA ASP A 212 6.85 4.36 -21.49
C ASP A 212 7.91 5.42 -21.21
N SER A 213 7.49 6.64 -20.84
CA SER A 213 8.43 7.72 -20.52
C SER A 213 9.31 7.40 -19.32
N ILE A 214 8.74 6.83 -18.27
CA ILE A 214 9.47 6.45 -17.05
C ILE A 214 10.47 5.32 -17.33
N ILE A 215 10.09 4.30 -18.11
CA ILE A 215 10.99 3.22 -18.52
C ILE A 215 12.20 3.80 -19.27
N LYS A 216 11.99 4.74 -20.21
CA LYS A 216 13.08 5.41 -20.95
C LYS A 216 14.03 6.17 -20.03
N ILE A 217 13.47 6.91 -19.06
CA ILE A 217 14.27 7.65 -18.07
C ILE A 217 15.12 6.68 -17.25
N LEU A 218 14.50 5.66 -16.65
CA LEU A 218 15.18 4.69 -15.80
C LEU A 218 16.30 3.93 -16.54
N ARG A 219 16.06 3.54 -17.80
CA ARG A 219 17.08 2.90 -18.64
C ARG A 219 18.27 3.83 -18.93
N LYS A 220 18.02 5.12 -19.19
CA LYS A 220 19.06 6.12 -19.44
C LYS A 220 19.92 6.37 -18.20
N GLU A 221 19.30 6.48 -17.04
CA GLU A 221 20.01 6.75 -15.79
C GLU A 221 20.78 5.53 -15.27
N ASN A 222 20.31 4.32 -15.58
CA ASN A 222 20.91 3.05 -15.18
C ASN A 222 21.24 2.97 -13.67
N ASN A 223 20.45 3.64 -12.84
CA ASN A 223 20.64 3.71 -11.39
C ASN A 223 19.49 3.00 -10.66
N PHE A 224 19.68 1.70 -10.43
CA PHE A 224 18.72 0.83 -9.78
C PHE A 224 19.17 0.49 -8.35
N ARG A 225 19.30 1.52 -7.49
CA ARG A 225 19.64 1.34 -6.07
C ARG A 225 18.50 1.87 -5.21
N GLY A 226 18.37 1.33 -4.00
CA GLY A 226 17.40 1.78 -3.01
C GLY A 226 16.03 1.11 -3.15
N GLU A 227 15.02 1.69 -2.57
CA GLU A 227 13.66 1.16 -2.47
C GLU A 227 12.73 1.93 -3.40
N PHE A 228 11.84 1.20 -4.06
CA PHE A 228 10.91 1.78 -5.02
C PHE A 228 9.46 1.58 -4.58
N THR A 229 8.67 2.63 -4.68
CA THR A 229 7.22 2.57 -4.59
C THR A 229 6.62 3.09 -5.89
N VAL A 230 5.80 2.27 -6.55
CA VAL A 230 5.13 2.61 -7.80
C VAL A 230 3.68 2.96 -7.50
N VAL A 231 3.26 4.15 -7.92
CA VAL A 231 1.87 4.61 -7.82
C VAL A 231 1.30 4.70 -9.23
N VAL A 232 0.22 3.97 -9.49
CA VAL A 232 -0.43 3.90 -10.81
C VAL A 232 -1.74 4.66 -10.74
N ASN A 233 -1.96 5.59 -11.64
CA ASN A 233 -3.22 6.31 -11.71
C ASN A 233 -4.38 5.32 -11.90
N ARG A 234 -5.49 5.57 -11.20
CA ARG A 234 -6.73 4.86 -11.52
C ARG A 234 -7.06 5.08 -13.00
N LYS A 235 -7.59 4.05 -13.69
CA LYS A 235 -8.21 4.31 -14.97
C LYS A 235 -9.30 5.35 -14.74
N GLU A 236 -9.14 6.52 -15.33
CA GLU A 236 -10.27 7.41 -15.44
C GLU A 236 -11.36 6.60 -16.12
N ASN A 237 -12.56 6.55 -15.51
CA ASN A 237 -13.76 6.26 -16.27
C ASN A 237 -13.89 7.44 -17.25
N ILE A 238 -13.16 7.37 -18.38
CA ILE A 238 -13.41 8.24 -19.49
C ILE A 238 -14.88 7.94 -19.79
N LYS A 239 -15.75 8.88 -19.40
CA LYS A 239 -17.17 8.76 -19.77
C LYS A 239 -17.14 8.56 -21.28
N PRO A 240 -17.58 7.41 -21.77
CA PRO A 240 -17.45 7.13 -23.20
C PRO A 240 -18.11 8.28 -23.95
N ASP A 241 -17.52 8.70 -25.06
CA ASP A 241 -18.05 9.80 -25.85
C ASP A 241 -19.54 9.56 -26.12
N LEU A 242 -20.36 10.49 -25.65
CA LEU A 242 -21.82 10.41 -25.80
C LEU A 242 -22.23 10.23 -27.26
N ASN A 243 -21.44 10.76 -28.20
CA ASN A 243 -21.70 10.60 -29.63
C ASN A 243 -21.44 9.17 -30.10
N LEU A 244 -20.37 8.53 -29.61
CA LEU A 244 -20.12 7.11 -29.89
C LEU A 244 -21.16 6.20 -29.26
N ILE A 245 -21.61 6.48 -28.05
CA ILE A 245 -22.69 5.72 -27.40
C ILE A 245 -23.99 5.86 -28.21
N LYS A 246 -24.33 7.09 -28.63
CA LYS A 246 -25.54 7.36 -29.45
C LYS A 246 -25.47 6.63 -30.78
N SER A 247 -24.34 6.72 -31.49
CA SER A 247 -24.20 6.04 -32.82
C SER A 247 -24.31 4.53 -32.68
N ASP A 248 -23.68 3.92 -31.69
CA ASP A 248 -23.80 2.48 -31.47
C ASP A 248 -25.23 2.07 -31.07
N LEU A 249 -25.88 2.87 -30.24
CA LEU A 249 -27.24 2.58 -29.79
C LEU A 249 -28.22 2.68 -30.98
N ILE A 250 -28.10 3.71 -31.82
CA ILE A 250 -28.89 3.85 -33.07
C ILE A 250 -28.67 2.66 -34.00
N TYR A 251 -27.41 2.24 -34.17
CA TYR A 251 -27.07 1.09 -35.00
C TYR A 251 -27.72 -0.21 -34.50
N LEU A 252 -27.64 -0.44 -33.18
CA LEU A 252 -28.17 -1.64 -32.54
C LEU A 252 -29.71 -1.66 -32.52
N LEU A 253 -30.36 -0.52 -32.35
CA LEU A 253 -31.82 -0.40 -32.39
C LEU A 253 -32.43 -0.77 -33.76
N LYS A 254 -31.65 -0.69 -34.85
CA LYS A 254 -32.08 -1.15 -36.17
C LYS A 254 -32.05 -2.67 -36.32
N LYS A 255 -31.34 -3.40 -35.43
CA LYS A 255 -31.09 -4.85 -35.59
C LYS A 255 -31.61 -5.69 -34.43
N ASN A 256 -31.88 -5.09 -33.28
CA ASN A 256 -32.24 -5.79 -32.05
C ASN A 256 -33.40 -5.11 -31.34
N THR A 257 -33.98 -5.79 -30.36
CA THR A 257 -34.98 -5.17 -29.49
C THR A 257 -34.36 -4.02 -28.67
N PHE A 258 -35.20 -3.07 -28.27
CA PHE A 258 -34.75 -1.96 -27.41
C PHE A 258 -34.05 -2.45 -26.16
N ARG A 259 -34.59 -3.49 -25.49
CA ARG A 259 -34.03 -4.09 -24.29
C ARG A 259 -32.65 -4.70 -24.53
N ASP A 260 -32.46 -5.42 -25.62
CA ASP A 260 -31.20 -6.06 -25.96
C ASP A 260 -30.14 -5.01 -26.36
N SER A 261 -30.53 -4.00 -27.13
CA SER A 261 -29.64 -2.87 -27.49
C SER A 261 -29.13 -2.15 -26.25
N VAL A 262 -30.02 -1.86 -25.29
CA VAL A 262 -29.63 -1.27 -24.00
C VAL A 262 -28.66 -2.16 -23.21
N ALA A 263 -28.92 -3.47 -23.18
CA ALA A 263 -28.04 -4.41 -22.47
C ALA A 263 -26.63 -4.50 -23.10
N ILE A 264 -26.57 -4.56 -24.44
CA ILE A 264 -25.30 -4.61 -25.18
C ILE A 264 -24.47 -3.34 -24.97
N VAL A 265 -25.09 -2.16 -25.13
CA VAL A 265 -24.42 -0.87 -24.98
C VAL A 265 -24.01 -0.65 -23.53
N SER A 266 -24.87 -0.98 -22.56
CA SER A 266 -24.56 -0.93 -21.13
C SER A 266 -23.30 -1.74 -20.80
N LYS A 267 -23.20 -2.97 -21.33
CA LYS A 267 -22.04 -3.84 -21.14
C LYS A 267 -20.79 -3.31 -21.86
N LYS A 268 -20.95 -2.86 -23.13
CA LYS A 268 -19.83 -2.36 -23.96
C LYS A 268 -19.15 -1.14 -23.34
N TYR A 269 -19.94 -0.22 -22.80
CA TYR A 269 -19.44 1.07 -22.27
C TYR A 269 -19.37 1.13 -20.74
N SER A 270 -19.66 0.03 -20.04
CA SER A 270 -19.69 -0.05 -18.57
C SER A 270 -20.61 1.00 -17.93
N LEU A 271 -21.73 1.30 -18.60
CA LEU A 271 -22.76 2.23 -18.13
C LEU A 271 -23.90 1.50 -17.42
N SER A 272 -24.61 2.18 -16.52
CA SER A 272 -25.83 1.60 -15.96
C SER A 272 -26.91 1.42 -17.00
N LYS A 273 -27.67 0.33 -16.91
CA LYS A 273 -28.82 0.10 -17.83
C LYS A 273 -29.79 1.27 -17.83
N LYS A 274 -29.97 1.95 -16.70
CA LYS A 274 -30.85 3.12 -16.54
C LYS A 274 -30.35 4.31 -17.36
N GLU A 275 -29.05 4.59 -17.37
CA GLU A 275 -28.46 5.68 -18.17
C GLU A 275 -28.64 5.43 -19.65
N VAL A 276 -28.30 4.21 -20.11
CA VAL A 276 -28.44 3.82 -21.54
C VAL A 276 -29.90 3.78 -21.94
N TYR A 277 -30.80 3.30 -21.12
CA TYR A 277 -32.23 3.30 -21.32
C TYR A 277 -32.78 4.72 -21.53
N ASN A 278 -32.44 5.65 -20.65
CA ASN A 278 -32.85 7.05 -20.76
C ASN A 278 -32.30 7.72 -22.03
N LEU A 279 -31.08 7.36 -22.45
CA LEU A 279 -30.48 7.84 -23.68
C LEU A 279 -31.24 7.29 -24.90
N GLY A 280 -31.61 6.00 -24.90
CA GLY A 280 -32.38 5.35 -25.94
C GLY A 280 -33.76 5.98 -26.11
N LEU A 281 -34.46 6.27 -25.04
CA LEU A 281 -35.75 6.97 -25.09
C LEU A 281 -35.65 8.36 -25.75
N LYS A 282 -34.58 9.11 -25.45
CA LYS A 282 -34.32 10.41 -26.08
C LYS A 282 -34.04 10.31 -27.57
N ILE A 283 -33.41 9.19 -28.02
CA ILE A 283 -33.14 8.95 -29.44
C ILE A 283 -34.41 8.58 -30.20
N LEU A 284 -35.32 7.82 -29.59
CA LEU A 284 -36.57 7.41 -30.22
C LEU A 284 -37.64 8.51 -30.29
N ASN A 285 -37.54 9.53 -29.42
CA ASN A 285 -38.48 10.65 -29.33
C ASN A 285 -38.01 11.89 -30.12
N ASN A 286 -36.82 11.84 -30.73
CA ASN A 286 -36.31 12.83 -31.70
C ASN A 286 -36.28 12.23 -33.11
#